data_5841ad8c37b5d16590cc1fcbf9072251
#
_entry.id   5841ad8c37b5d16590cc1fcbf9072251
#
_cell.length_a   1.000
_cell.length_b   1.000
_cell.length_c   1.000
_cell.angle_alpha   90.00
_cell.angle_beta   90.00
_cell.angle_gamma   90.00
#
_symmetry.space_group_name_H-M   'P 1'
#
loop_
_entity.id
_entity.type
_entity.pdbx_description
1 polymer ?
#
loop_
_entity_poly.entity_id
_entity_poly.type
_entity_poly.pdbx_seq_one_letter_code
_entity_poly.pdbx_strand_id
1 'polypeptide(L)'
;IYPVLVIKNTRLEKEFLDEKYTPLTVVQAVETCKELMSMFNQKGIEVIRVGLQNTDEITDPNIEGSEVVAGPYHETFRQLVERAMYYDMVVEKIKKFNTKVKEVEIRVNPQTVNNVVGYKRQNIEKLKEFYDVDVIVKQDIKYPVEKIDVVVTKEYKDFLEEDEKELSMKK
;
A
#
# COMPACT_ATOMS: atom_id res chain seq x y z
N ILE A 1 -10.54 1.86 13.72
CA ILE A 1 -9.19 2.42 13.96
C ILE A 1 -9.20 3.87 13.50
N TYR A 2 -8.87 4.80 14.41
CA TYR A 2 -8.90 6.24 14.11
C TYR A 2 -7.54 6.86 14.45
N PRO A 3 -6.72 7.19 13.43
CA PRO A 3 -5.54 8.02 13.66
C PRO A 3 -5.96 9.39 14.22
N VAL A 4 -5.21 9.87 15.20
CA VAL A 4 -5.57 11.11 15.91
C VAL A 4 -5.34 12.32 15.02
N LEU A 5 -6.36 13.18 14.89
CA LEU A 5 -6.28 14.52 14.30
C LEU A 5 -6.27 15.58 15.40
N VAL A 6 -5.52 16.64 15.19
CA VAL A 6 -5.58 17.85 16.00
C VAL A 6 -6.73 18.71 15.49
N ILE A 7 -7.73 18.93 16.32
CA ILE A 7 -8.95 19.68 16.00
C ILE A 7 -8.95 21.02 16.74
N LYS A 8 -9.43 22.07 16.09
CA LYS A 8 -9.57 23.43 16.66
C LYS A 8 -10.34 23.42 17.98
N ASN A 9 -10.01 24.33 18.84
CA ASN A 9 -10.65 24.56 20.15
C ASN A 9 -10.57 23.35 21.11
N THR A 10 -9.64 22.42 20.90
CA THR A 10 -9.41 21.27 21.79
C THR A 10 -8.18 21.48 22.67
N ARG A 11 -8.07 20.66 23.72
CA ARG A 11 -6.85 20.61 24.54
C ARG A 11 -5.64 20.15 23.71
N LEU A 12 -5.85 19.22 22.77
CA LEU A 12 -4.79 18.70 21.91
C LEU A 12 -4.22 19.76 20.98
N GLU A 13 -5.06 20.70 20.50
CA GLU A 13 -4.57 21.85 19.74
C GLU A 13 -3.60 22.70 20.57
N LYS A 14 -3.93 22.97 21.83
CA LYS A 14 -3.04 23.73 22.73
C LYS A 14 -1.70 23.00 22.94
N GLU A 15 -1.74 21.70 23.18
CA GLU A 15 -0.54 20.87 23.34
C GLU A 15 0.29 20.85 22.05
N PHE A 16 -0.34 20.85 20.87
CA PHE A 16 0.32 20.95 19.57
C PHE A 16 0.97 22.33 19.37
N LEU A 17 0.26 23.41 19.65
CA LEU A 17 0.78 24.78 19.55
C LEU A 17 1.92 25.06 20.57
N ASP A 18 1.86 24.45 21.75
CA ASP A 18 2.90 24.50 22.77
C ASP A 18 4.09 23.55 22.49
N GLU A 19 4.11 22.89 21.32
CA GLU A 19 5.13 21.89 20.91
C GLU A 19 5.24 20.67 21.85
N LYS A 20 4.19 20.40 22.66
CA LYS A 20 4.14 19.26 23.59
C LYS A 20 3.58 17.99 22.93
N TYR A 21 2.96 18.11 21.78
CA TYR A 21 2.41 17.02 20.98
C TYR A 21 2.80 17.15 19.50
N THR A 22 3.27 16.06 18.93
CA THR A 22 3.56 15.98 17.48
C THR A 22 2.63 14.92 16.87
N PRO A 23 1.72 15.31 15.95
CA PRO A 23 0.85 14.35 15.30
C PRO A 23 1.63 13.47 14.31
N LEU A 24 1.11 12.28 14.07
CA LEU A 24 1.66 11.41 13.02
C LEU A 24 1.49 12.07 11.64
N THR A 25 2.43 11.81 10.76
CA THR A 25 2.25 12.06 9.33
C THR A 25 1.30 11.02 8.73
N VAL A 26 0.76 11.28 7.54
CA VAL A 26 -0.08 10.31 6.82
C VAL A 26 0.65 8.99 6.61
N VAL A 27 1.94 9.03 6.26
CA VAL A 27 2.76 7.82 6.04
C VAL A 27 2.89 7.01 7.32
N GLN A 28 3.25 7.64 8.44
CA GLN A 28 3.37 6.96 9.74
C GLN A 28 2.03 6.35 10.20
N ALA A 29 0.93 7.09 10.01
CA ALA A 29 -0.39 6.60 10.37
C ALA A 29 -0.82 5.41 9.49
N VAL A 30 -0.50 5.42 8.19
CA VAL A 30 -0.75 4.28 7.29
C VAL A 30 0.01 3.05 7.76
N GLU A 31 1.30 3.16 8.09
CA GLU A 31 2.09 2.02 8.58
C GLU A 31 1.50 1.46 9.88
N THR A 32 1.21 2.31 10.86
CA THR A 32 0.59 1.87 12.12
C THR A 32 -0.77 1.20 11.91
N CYS A 33 -1.63 1.78 11.07
CA CYS A 33 -2.95 1.21 10.79
C CYS A 33 -2.87 -0.11 10.02
N LYS A 34 -1.89 -0.27 9.14
CA LYS A 34 -1.60 -1.50 8.41
C LYS A 34 -1.26 -2.64 9.38
N GLU A 35 -0.37 -2.39 10.33
CA GLU A 35 -0.01 -3.35 11.38
C GLU A 35 -1.22 -3.75 12.23
N LEU A 36 -1.99 -2.76 12.69
CA LEU A 36 -3.20 -3.01 13.47
C LEU A 36 -4.24 -3.81 12.69
N MET A 37 -4.50 -3.47 11.42
CA MET A 37 -5.42 -4.22 10.57
C MET A 37 -4.96 -5.66 10.38
N SER A 38 -3.67 -5.87 10.14
CA SER A 38 -3.09 -7.22 10.01
C SER A 38 -3.29 -8.02 11.29
N MET A 39 -3.02 -7.42 12.45
CA MET A 39 -3.21 -8.07 13.75
C MET A 39 -4.68 -8.45 14.02
N PHE A 40 -5.63 -7.55 13.71
CA PHE A 40 -7.06 -7.83 13.88
C PHE A 40 -7.53 -8.93 12.91
N ASN A 41 -7.12 -8.88 11.65
CA ASN A 41 -7.46 -9.90 10.66
C ASN A 41 -6.96 -11.30 11.07
N GLN A 42 -5.74 -11.41 11.61
CA GLN A 42 -5.18 -12.67 12.11
C GLN A 42 -6.00 -13.26 13.27
N LYS A 43 -6.67 -12.41 14.04
CA LYS A 43 -7.55 -12.81 15.15
C LYS A 43 -9.01 -12.99 14.74
N GLY A 44 -9.34 -12.86 13.46
CA GLY A 44 -10.72 -12.93 12.95
C GLY A 44 -11.60 -11.77 13.40
N ILE A 45 -11.00 -10.63 13.77
CA ILE A 45 -11.70 -9.42 14.19
C ILE A 45 -11.86 -8.51 12.96
N GLU A 46 -13.11 -8.28 12.57
CA GLU A 46 -13.44 -7.40 11.45
C GLU A 46 -13.19 -5.93 11.80
N VAL A 47 -12.40 -5.23 10.98
CA VAL A 47 -12.17 -3.80 11.09
C VAL A 47 -13.15 -3.05 10.19
N ILE A 48 -14.26 -2.61 10.77
CA ILE A 48 -15.36 -1.95 10.05
C ILE A 48 -14.98 -0.57 9.52
N ARG A 49 -14.06 0.16 10.20
CA ARG A 49 -13.65 1.51 9.81
C ARG A 49 -12.18 1.79 10.11
N VAL A 50 -11.51 2.47 9.17
CA VAL A 50 -10.16 3.00 9.31
C VAL A 50 -10.14 4.44 8.81
N GLY A 51 -9.67 5.37 9.65
CA GLY A 51 -9.74 6.81 9.41
C GLY A 51 -11.09 7.43 9.76
N LEU A 52 -11.09 8.72 9.99
CA LEU A 52 -12.30 9.48 10.26
C LEU A 52 -13.15 9.63 8.99
N GLN A 53 -14.44 9.76 9.19
CA GLN A 53 -15.35 10.08 8.10
C GLN A 53 -15.24 11.58 7.80
N ASN A 54 -15.16 11.91 6.53
CA ASN A 54 -15.19 13.30 6.10
C ASN A 54 -16.56 13.93 6.41
N THR A 55 -16.52 15.13 6.95
CA THR A 55 -17.66 16.02 7.14
C THR A 55 -17.24 17.40 6.63
N ASP A 56 -18.16 18.35 6.60
CA ASP A 56 -17.82 19.73 6.23
C ASP A 56 -16.76 20.34 7.16
N GLU A 57 -16.71 19.89 8.42
CA GLU A 57 -15.77 20.35 9.46
C GLU A 57 -14.49 19.49 9.50
N ILE A 58 -14.61 18.17 9.28
CA ILE A 58 -13.48 17.23 9.23
C ILE A 58 -13.10 17.01 7.78
N THR A 59 -12.34 17.93 7.24
CA THR A 59 -11.89 17.95 5.85
C THR A 59 -10.42 18.38 5.77
N ASP A 60 -9.87 18.55 4.57
CA ASP A 60 -8.48 18.95 4.38
C ASP A 60 -8.20 20.25 5.18
N PRO A 61 -7.12 20.29 5.98
CA PRO A 61 -6.79 21.47 6.80
C PRO A 61 -6.58 22.75 5.99
N ASN A 62 -6.35 22.65 4.67
CA ASN A 62 -6.20 23.80 3.79
C ASN A 62 -7.52 24.31 3.24
N ILE A 63 -8.63 23.63 3.49
CA ILE A 63 -9.97 24.06 3.04
C ILE A 63 -10.56 25.04 4.08
N GLU A 64 -11.14 26.13 3.59
CA GLU A 64 -11.86 27.07 4.44
C GLU A 64 -13.03 26.38 5.15
N GLY A 65 -13.17 26.60 6.45
CA GLY A 65 -14.17 25.93 7.28
C GLY A 65 -13.69 24.64 7.93
N SER A 66 -12.53 24.09 7.53
CA SER A 66 -11.98 22.91 8.21
C SER A 66 -11.63 23.20 9.66
N GLU A 67 -12.02 22.28 10.55
CA GLU A 67 -11.59 22.28 11.95
C GLU A 67 -10.32 21.47 12.20
N VAL A 68 -9.81 20.78 11.19
CA VAL A 68 -8.55 20.03 11.28
C VAL A 68 -7.37 21.00 11.25
N VAL A 69 -6.54 20.98 12.28
CA VAL A 69 -5.33 21.80 12.40
C VAL A 69 -4.10 21.04 11.91
N ALA A 70 -3.97 19.77 12.32
CA ALA A 70 -2.83 18.94 11.96
C ALA A 70 -3.17 17.44 12.12
N GLY A 71 -2.30 16.58 11.60
CA GLY A 71 -2.42 15.13 11.72
C GLY A 71 -2.66 14.43 10.39
N PRO A 72 -2.84 13.11 10.41
CA PRO A 72 -2.86 12.29 9.21
C PRO A 72 -4.23 12.29 8.52
N TYR A 73 -4.74 13.46 8.16
CA TYR A 73 -5.97 13.56 7.37
C TYR A 73 -5.74 13.10 5.93
N HIS A 74 -6.65 12.29 5.41
CA HIS A 74 -6.76 11.94 3.99
C HIS A 74 -8.17 11.44 3.69
N GLU A 75 -8.81 11.96 2.64
CA GLU A 75 -10.19 11.63 2.28
C GLU A 75 -10.45 10.12 2.12
N THR A 76 -9.50 9.42 1.58
CA THR A 76 -9.58 7.97 1.34
C THR A 76 -8.55 7.21 2.17
N PHE A 77 -8.41 7.56 3.45
CA PHE A 77 -7.36 7.02 4.33
C PHE A 77 -7.35 5.50 4.38
N ARG A 78 -8.52 4.84 4.51
CA ARG A 78 -8.63 3.39 4.47
C ARG A 78 -8.02 2.78 3.21
N GLN A 79 -8.25 3.40 2.05
CA GLN A 79 -7.70 2.90 0.78
C GLN A 79 -6.17 3.01 0.73
N LEU A 80 -5.57 4.03 1.38
CA LEU A 80 -4.11 4.11 1.50
C LEU A 80 -3.57 2.91 2.28
N VAL A 81 -4.20 2.60 3.41
CA VAL A 81 -3.80 1.46 4.26
C VAL A 81 -3.94 0.14 3.50
N GLU A 82 -5.08 -0.09 2.84
CA GLU A 82 -5.31 -1.31 2.07
C GLU A 82 -4.30 -1.47 0.92
N ARG A 83 -4.00 -0.41 0.18
CA ARG A 83 -2.97 -0.43 -0.88
C ARG A 83 -1.59 -0.77 -0.35
N ALA A 84 -1.22 -0.23 0.83
CA ALA A 84 0.03 -0.56 1.48
C ALA A 84 0.08 -2.04 1.91
N MET A 85 -1.03 -2.58 2.46
CA MET A 85 -1.13 -4.00 2.80
C MET A 85 -0.96 -4.91 1.58
N TYR A 86 -1.63 -4.60 0.48
CA TYR A 86 -1.50 -5.39 -0.75
C TYR A 86 -0.09 -5.31 -1.36
N TYR A 87 0.54 -4.15 -1.29
CA TYR A 87 1.96 -4.02 -1.69
C TYR A 87 2.85 -4.96 -0.87
N ASP A 88 2.72 -4.96 0.45
CA ASP A 88 3.49 -5.85 1.32
C ASP A 88 3.22 -7.33 1.02
N MET A 89 1.97 -7.71 0.80
CA MET A 89 1.60 -9.08 0.42
C MET A 89 2.30 -9.53 -0.87
N VAL A 90 2.40 -8.65 -1.87
CA VAL A 90 3.13 -8.95 -3.12
C VAL A 90 4.62 -9.08 -2.84
N VAL A 91 5.21 -8.13 -2.11
CA VAL A 91 6.64 -8.15 -1.74
C VAL A 91 7.00 -9.41 -0.97
N GLU A 92 6.19 -9.80 0.02
CA GLU A 92 6.42 -11.03 0.79
C GLU A 92 6.40 -12.29 -0.09
N LYS A 93 5.51 -12.34 -1.09
CA LYS A 93 5.47 -13.45 -2.04
C LYS A 93 6.68 -13.45 -2.96
N ILE A 94 7.09 -12.29 -3.47
CA ILE A 94 8.30 -12.15 -4.32
C ILE A 94 9.55 -12.61 -3.54
N LYS A 95 9.68 -12.21 -2.28
CA LYS A 95 10.82 -12.59 -1.41
C LYS A 95 10.92 -14.09 -1.10
N LYS A 96 9.83 -14.85 -1.25
CA LYS A 96 9.81 -16.29 -1.04
C LYS A 96 10.32 -17.10 -2.23
N PHE A 97 10.47 -16.48 -3.40
CA PHE A 97 11.08 -17.17 -4.54
C PHE A 97 12.59 -17.29 -4.34
N ASN A 98 13.12 -18.48 -4.60
CA ASN A 98 14.56 -18.79 -4.47
C ASN A 98 15.40 -18.31 -5.65
N THR A 99 14.79 -17.62 -6.60
CA THR A 99 15.41 -17.14 -7.85
C THR A 99 15.30 -15.63 -7.94
N LYS A 100 16.20 -15.01 -8.71
CA LYS A 100 16.11 -13.58 -9.00
C LYS A 100 15.00 -13.36 -10.02
N VAL A 101 13.89 -12.83 -9.53
CA VAL A 101 12.65 -12.62 -10.31
C VAL A 101 12.80 -11.41 -11.21
N LYS A 102 12.47 -11.54 -12.50
CA LYS A 102 12.41 -10.44 -13.46
C LYS A 102 10.98 -9.98 -13.75
N GLU A 103 10.06 -10.93 -13.87
CA GLU A 103 8.66 -10.63 -14.14
C GLU A 103 7.74 -11.56 -13.36
N VAL A 104 6.67 -11.00 -12.81
CA VAL A 104 5.60 -11.76 -12.13
C VAL A 104 4.24 -11.47 -12.76
N GLU A 105 3.40 -12.49 -12.74
CA GLU A 105 1.97 -12.38 -12.96
C GLU A 105 1.27 -12.37 -11.59
N ILE A 106 0.45 -11.34 -11.33
CA ILE A 106 -0.39 -11.26 -10.13
C ILE A 106 -1.83 -11.53 -10.54
N ARG A 107 -2.44 -12.59 -9.99
CA ARG A 107 -3.84 -12.93 -10.21
C ARG A 107 -4.68 -12.45 -9.05
N VAL A 108 -5.75 -11.70 -9.34
CA VAL A 108 -6.61 -11.06 -8.34
C VAL A 108 -8.06 -11.01 -8.79
N ASN A 109 -8.97 -10.88 -7.82
CA ASN A 109 -10.36 -10.53 -8.10
C ASN A 109 -10.43 -9.08 -8.67
N PRO A 110 -11.32 -8.79 -9.62
CA PRO A 110 -11.50 -7.42 -10.15
C PRO A 110 -11.74 -6.35 -9.08
N GLN A 111 -12.41 -6.70 -7.96
CA GLN A 111 -12.64 -5.76 -6.84
C GLN A 111 -11.34 -5.36 -6.12
N THR A 112 -10.30 -6.17 -6.19
CA THR A 112 -9.02 -5.98 -5.49
C THR A 112 -7.95 -5.31 -6.35
N VAL A 113 -8.13 -5.26 -7.67
CA VAL A 113 -7.14 -4.74 -8.62
C VAL A 113 -6.61 -3.37 -8.23
N ASN A 114 -7.50 -2.44 -7.85
CA ASN A 114 -7.12 -1.08 -7.50
C ASN A 114 -6.21 -1.02 -6.26
N ASN A 115 -6.39 -1.94 -5.31
CA ASN A 115 -5.55 -2.02 -4.13
C ASN A 115 -4.17 -2.60 -4.45
N VAL A 116 -4.10 -3.59 -5.33
CA VAL A 116 -2.83 -4.19 -5.78
C VAL A 116 -2.04 -3.22 -6.66
N VAL A 117 -2.67 -2.61 -7.63
CA VAL A 117 -2.01 -1.68 -8.58
C VAL A 117 -1.62 -0.36 -7.90
N GLY A 118 -2.42 0.10 -6.96
CA GLY A 118 -2.28 1.39 -6.29
C GLY A 118 -2.76 2.57 -7.15
N TYR A 119 -2.88 3.74 -6.51
CA TYR A 119 -3.25 4.97 -7.21
C TYR A 119 -2.21 5.30 -8.29
N LYS A 120 -2.67 5.58 -9.52
CA LYS A 120 -1.79 5.85 -10.67
C LYS A 120 -0.64 4.83 -10.81
N ARG A 121 -0.91 3.55 -10.48
CA ARG A 121 0.06 2.43 -10.56
C ARG A 121 1.24 2.51 -9.58
N GLN A 122 1.15 3.30 -8.51
CA GLN A 122 2.24 3.50 -7.55
C GLN A 122 2.86 2.20 -7.00
N ASN A 123 2.04 1.18 -6.72
CA ASN A 123 2.57 -0.09 -6.20
C ASN A 123 3.40 -0.83 -7.25
N ILE A 124 2.97 -0.79 -8.51
CA ILE A 124 3.70 -1.41 -9.63
C ILE A 124 5.03 -0.68 -9.86
N GLU A 125 5.01 0.66 -9.83
CA GLU A 125 6.21 1.48 -10.01
C GLU A 125 7.23 1.22 -8.87
N LYS A 126 6.76 1.14 -7.61
CA LYS A 126 7.61 0.77 -6.47
C LYS A 126 8.22 -0.64 -6.61
N LEU A 127 7.46 -1.61 -7.10
CA LEU A 127 7.99 -2.96 -7.34
C LEU A 127 9.08 -2.92 -8.41
N LYS A 128 8.91 -2.13 -9.47
CA LYS A 128 9.93 -1.93 -10.49
C LYS A 128 11.16 -1.20 -9.94
N GLU A 129 10.96 -0.12 -9.21
CA GLU A 129 12.04 0.71 -8.66
C GLU A 129 12.90 -0.02 -7.62
N PHE A 130 12.25 -0.66 -6.62
CA PHE A 130 12.95 -1.24 -5.48
C PHE A 130 13.35 -2.70 -5.64
N TYR A 131 12.68 -3.45 -6.52
CA TYR A 131 12.92 -4.88 -6.72
C TYR A 131 13.33 -5.24 -8.15
N ASP A 132 13.30 -4.28 -9.08
CA ASP A 132 13.50 -4.46 -10.53
C ASP A 132 12.60 -5.55 -11.14
N VAL A 133 11.36 -5.65 -10.64
CA VAL A 133 10.37 -6.64 -11.07
C VAL A 133 9.32 -6.00 -11.95
N ASP A 134 9.11 -6.55 -13.13
CA ASP A 134 7.99 -6.22 -14.01
C ASP A 134 6.72 -6.98 -13.57
N VAL A 135 5.57 -6.33 -13.63
CA VAL A 135 4.31 -6.87 -13.08
C VAL A 135 3.21 -6.88 -14.14
N ILE A 136 2.66 -8.07 -14.37
CA ILE A 136 1.43 -8.29 -15.15
C ILE A 136 0.29 -8.58 -14.18
N VAL A 137 -0.79 -7.80 -14.21
CA VAL A 137 -1.97 -8.05 -13.36
C VAL A 137 -3.07 -8.71 -14.20
N LYS A 138 -3.50 -9.91 -13.78
CA LYS A 138 -4.62 -10.65 -14.37
C LYS A 138 -5.82 -10.69 -13.43
N GLN A 139 -6.96 -10.37 -13.99
CA GLN A 139 -8.24 -10.36 -13.27
C GLN A 139 -8.97 -11.69 -13.50
N ASP A 140 -9.47 -12.26 -12.41
CA ASP A 140 -10.33 -13.44 -12.44
C ASP A 140 -11.48 -13.25 -11.42
N ILE A 141 -12.72 -13.14 -11.92
CA ILE A 141 -13.91 -12.93 -11.11
C ILE A 141 -14.19 -14.09 -10.14
N LYS A 142 -13.68 -15.27 -10.45
CA LYS A 142 -13.81 -16.46 -9.59
C LYS A 142 -12.76 -16.48 -8.47
N TYR A 143 -11.75 -15.61 -8.54
CA TYR A 143 -10.72 -15.55 -7.53
C TYR A 143 -11.24 -14.90 -6.23
N PRO A 144 -10.90 -15.41 -5.05
CA PRO A 144 -11.34 -14.82 -3.78
C PRO A 144 -10.89 -13.38 -3.64
N VAL A 145 -11.77 -12.49 -3.18
CA VAL A 145 -11.52 -11.03 -3.09
C VAL A 145 -10.30 -10.71 -2.20
N GLU A 146 -10.13 -11.46 -1.12
CA GLU A 146 -9.08 -11.21 -0.12
C GLU A 146 -7.75 -11.88 -0.44
N LYS A 147 -7.66 -12.62 -1.54
CA LYS A 147 -6.46 -13.37 -1.92
C LYS A 147 -5.79 -12.77 -3.14
N ILE A 148 -4.47 -12.90 -3.16
CA ILE A 148 -3.65 -12.66 -4.34
C ILE A 148 -2.81 -13.90 -4.61
N ASP A 149 -2.57 -14.17 -5.87
CA ASP A 149 -1.56 -15.15 -6.27
C ASP A 149 -0.47 -14.46 -7.08
N VAL A 150 0.79 -14.86 -6.85
CA VAL A 150 1.95 -14.28 -7.52
C VAL A 150 2.77 -15.43 -8.10
N VAL A 151 2.93 -15.43 -9.41
CA VAL A 151 3.65 -16.46 -10.16
C VAL A 151 4.79 -15.81 -10.91
N VAL A 152 5.97 -16.39 -10.84
CA VAL A 152 7.13 -15.95 -11.66
C VAL A 152 6.89 -16.35 -13.11
N THR A 153 6.95 -15.39 -14.01
CA THR A 153 6.83 -15.59 -15.45
C THR A 153 8.17 -15.49 -16.17
N LYS A 154 9.11 -14.72 -15.60
CA LYS A 154 10.50 -14.65 -16.10
C LYS A 154 11.50 -14.55 -14.95
N GLU A 155 12.62 -15.22 -15.10
CA GLU A 155 13.79 -15.20 -14.22
C GLU A 155 14.99 -14.51 -14.88
N TYR A 156 15.91 -13.96 -14.09
CA TYR A 156 17.12 -13.34 -14.64
C TYR A 156 18.10 -14.33 -15.31
N LYS A 157 17.98 -15.63 -15.02
CA LYS A 157 18.82 -16.68 -15.65
C LYS A 157 18.61 -16.75 -17.17
N ASP A 158 17.39 -16.45 -17.62
CA ASP A 158 17.05 -16.54 -19.04
C ASP A 158 17.84 -15.53 -19.89
N PHE A 159 18.26 -14.41 -19.29
CA PHE A 159 19.04 -13.38 -19.97
C PHE A 159 20.54 -13.71 -20.05
N LEU A 160 21.11 -14.35 -19.05
CA LEU A 160 22.53 -14.74 -19.06
C LEU A 160 22.79 -15.83 -20.11
N GLU A 161 21.84 -16.74 -20.35
CA GLU A 161 21.96 -17.78 -21.38
C GLU A 161 21.79 -17.20 -22.80
N GLU A 162 21.02 -16.15 -22.99
CA GLU A 162 20.89 -15.44 -24.29
C GLU A 162 22.15 -14.66 -24.62
N ASP A 163 22.71 -13.91 -23.67
CA ASP A 163 23.97 -13.18 -23.84
C ASP A 163 25.17 -14.11 -24.12
N GLU A 164 25.26 -15.26 -23.45
CA GLU A 164 26.29 -16.27 -23.71
C GLU A 164 26.13 -16.91 -25.10
N LYS A 165 24.90 -17.14 -25.56
CA LYS A 165 24.64 -17.65 -26.94
C LYS A 165 25.01 -16.64 -28.00
N GLU A 166 24.65 -15.35 -27.83
CA GLU A 166 25.06 -14.29 -28.77
C GLU A 166 26.57 -14.09 -28.83
N LEU A 167 27.27 -14.19 -27.68
CA LEU A 167 28.72 -14.10 -27.63
C LEU A 167 29.41 -15.32 -28.30
N SER A 168 28.79 -16.49 -28.22
CA SER A 168 29.32 -17.71 -28.89
C SER A 168 29.09 -17.73 -30.39
N MET A 169 28.07 -17.03 -30.92
CA MET A 169 27.81 -16.92 -32.35
C MET A 169 28.66 -15.85 -33.07
N LYS A 170 29.32 -14.96 -32.30
CA LYS A 170 30.20 -13.89 -32.82
C LYS A 170 31.68 -14.27 -32.85
N LYS A 171 32.02 -15.51 -32.51
CA LYS A 171 33.37 -16.12 -32.63
C LYS A 171 33.42 -17.09 -33.79
#